data_fea461e7a168e8e43f68bcd482ef6269
#
_entry.id   fea461e7a168e8e43f68bcd482ef6269
#
_cell.length_a   1.000
_cell.length_b   1.000
_cell.length_c   1.000
_cell.angle_alpha   90.00
_cell.angle_beta   90.00
_cell.angle_gamma   90.00
#
_symmetry.space_group_name_H-M   'P 1'
#
loop_
_entity.id
_entity.type
_entity.pdbx_description
1 polymer ?
#
loop_
_entity_poly.entity_id
_entity_poly.type
_entity_poly.pdbx_seq_one_letter_code
_entity_poly.pdbx_strand_id
1 'polypeptide(L)'
;SLQAGALTSTYTASQGLLLMIPNMYKIAGELLPCVFNVSARTLASHSLCIFGDHQDVMACRQTGFAMFCSGSVQEVMDLSAVPYLSTLESSVPFINFFDGFRTSHEYHKVEEMDMEDIRPLVNPEWIKRFRDRAMSPERPDTRGTAENPETFFTHREACNKYYDAIPAIVEKHLAEISK
;
A
#
# COMPACT_ATOMS: atom_id res chain seq x y z
N SER A 1 9.73 -9.28 6.99
CA SER A 1 9.00 -10.23 6.11
C SER A 1 9.09 -9.82 4.64
N LEU A 2 8.78 -8.57 4.25
CA LEU A 2 8.82 -8.12 2.85
C LEU A 2 10.18 -8.35 2.18
N GLN A 3 11.29 -7.98 2.83
CA GLN A 3 12.65 -8.21 2.30
C GLN A 3 12.96 -9.70 2.10
N ALA A 4 12.32 -10.58 2.84
CA ALA A 4 12.46 -12.03 2.69
C ALA A 4 11.47 -12.64 1.68
N GLY A 5 10.76 -11.83 0.90
CA GLY A 5 9.84 -12.27 -0.15
C GLY A 5 8.46 -12.72 0.33
N ALA A 6 8.09 -12.45 1.58
CA ALA A 6 6.76 -12.73 2.08
C ALA A 6 5.81 -11.59 1.70
N LEU A 7 4.73 -11.89 0.99
CA LEU A 7 3.63 -10.94 0.76
C LEU A 7 3.02 -10.58 2.11
N THR A 8 2.90 -9.28 2.36
CA THR A 8 2.50 -8.77 3.69
C THR A 8 1.54 -7.61 3.51
N SER A 9 0.49 -7.61 4.31
CA SER A 9 -0.38 -6.45 4.51
C SER A 9 -0.54 -6.16 5.99
N THR A 10 -1.02 -4.97 6.34
CA THR A 10 -1.31 -4.60 7.72
C THR A 10 -2.58 -3.77 7.82
N TYR A 11 -3.13 -3.71 9.01
CA TYR A 11 -4.32 -2.92 9.34
C TYR A 11 -3.98 -2.00 10.51
N THR A 12 -4.31 -0.72 10.38
CA THR A 12 -3.96 0.27 11.39
C THR A 12 -4.88 1.49 11.34
N ALA A 13 -4.70 2.40 12.27
CA ALA A 13 -5.42 3.68 12.34
C ALA A 13 -4.60 4.69 13.16
N SER A 14 -4.79 5.99 12.89
CA SER A 14 -4.33 7.10 13.72
C SER A 14 -2.83 7.00 14.11
N GLN A 15 -2.51 7.08 15.40
CA GLN A 15 -1.14 7.00 15.90
C GLN A 15 -0.41 5.71 15.51
N GLY A 16 -1.14 4.60 15.37
CA GLY A 16 -0.58 3.33 14.90
C GLY A 16 0.06 3.44 13.52
N LEU A 17 -0.57 4.17 12.60
CA LEU A 17 0.00 4.48 11.29
C LEU A 17 1.25 5.36 11.41
N LEU A 18 1.21 6.39 12.26
CA LEU A 18 2.35 7.30 12.45
C LEU A 18 3.60 6.58 12.99
N LEU A 19 3.42 5.58 13.84
CA LEU A 19 4.53 4.77 14.34
C LEU A 19 5.23 3.95 13.24
N MET A 20 4.56 3.74 12.11
CA MET A 20 5.10 3.01 10.97
C MET A 20 5.87 3.89 9.97
N ILE A 21 5.80 5.22 10.08
CA ILE A 21 6.38 6.16 9.09
C ILE A 21 7.85 5.84 8.77
N PRO A 22 8.76 5.60 9.72
CA PRO A 22 10.15 5.27 9.39
C PRO A 22 10.27 4.01 8.53
N ASN A 23 9.46 2.98 8.82
CA ASN A 23 9.42 1.76 8.03
C ASN A 23 8.76 1.98 6.65
N MET A 24 7.78 2.87 6.57
CA MET A 24 7.14 3.20 5.29
C MET A 24 8.14 3.82 4.31
N TYR A 25 8.97 4.75 4.75
CA TYR A 25 10.05 5.30 3.91
C TYR A 25 10.97 4.19 3.39
N LYS A 26 11.32 3.24 4.25
CA LYS A 26 12.16 2.10 3.88
C LYS A 26 11.48 1.17 2.87
N ILE A 27 10.23 0.81 3.11
CA ILE A 27 9.44 -0.06 2.23
C ILE A 27 9.30 0.57 0.83
N ALA A 28 8.94 1.86 0.78
CA ALA A 28 8.79 2.58 -0.47
C ALA A 28 10.12 2.75 -1.21
N GLY A 29 11.19 3.10 -0.49
CA GLY A 29 12.52 3.25 -1.07
C GLY A 29 13.09 1.97 -1.67
N GLU A 30 12.75 0.82 -1.10
CA GLU A 30 13.16 -0.49 -1.63
C GLU A 30 12.16 -1.05 -2.67
N LEU A 31 11.07 -0.35 -2.99
CA LEU A 31 10.02 -0.80 -3.90
C LEU A 31 9.49 -2.20 -3.52
N LEU A 32 9.08 -2.34 -2.27
CA LEU A 32 8.53 -3.57 -1.72
C LEU A 32 6.99 -3.52 -1.78
N PRO A 33 6.34 -4.42 -2.55
CA PRO A 33 4.90 -4.43 -2.71
C PRO A 33 4.20 -4.79 -1.40
N CYS A 34 3.34 -3.91 -0.91
CA CYS A 34 2.47 -4.18 0.23
C CYS A 34 1.29 -3.20 0.26
N VAL A 35 0.27 -3.54 1.02
CA VAL A 35 -0.89 -2.69 1.26
C VAL A 35 -1.06 -2.46 2.76
N PHE A 36 -1.16 -1.19 3.16
CA PHE A 36 -1.57 -0.77 4.48
C PHE A 36 -3.04 -0.39 4.41
N ASN A 37 -3.90 -1.16 5.07
CA ASN A 37 -5.32 -0.84 5.18
C ASN A 37 -5.53 0.04 6.40
N VAL A 38 -6.07 1.23 6.19
CA VAL A 38 -6.13 2.26 7.21
C VAL A 38 -7.56 2.76 7.41
N SER A 39 -8.08 2.56 8.62
CA SER A 39 -9.29 3.27 9.08
C SER A 39 -8.87 4.67 9.51
N ALA A 40 -8.92 5.63 8.57
CA ALA A 40 -8.37 6.96 8.75
C ALA A 40 -9.12 7.73 9.87
N ARG A 41 -8.38 8.26 10.84
CA ARG A 41 -8.93 8.92 12.03
C ARG A 41 -8.12 10.15 12.41
N THR A 42 -8.79 11.04 13.16
CA THR A 42 -8.16 12.14 13.86
C THR A 42 -6.98 11.67 14.72
N LEU A 43 -5.90 12.43 14.72
CA LEU A 43 -4.77 12.19 15.61
C LEU A 43 -5.08 12.71 17.03
N ALA A 44 -4.72 11.91 18.03
CA ALA A 44 -4.80 12.37 19.41
C ALA A 44 -3.81 13.54 19.65
N SER A 45 -4.31 14.61 20.26
CA SER A 45 -3.53 15.79 20.60
C SER A 45 -3.88 16.25 22.03
N HIS A 46 -4.62 17.33 22.22
CA HIS A 46 -5.13 17.75 23.52
C HIS A 46 -6.19 16.77 24.06
N SER A 47 -6.82 16.00 23.18
CA SER A 47 -7.83 14.98 23.48
C SER A 47 -7.83 13.92 22.41
N LEU A 48 -8.50 12.81 22.67
CA LEU A 48 -8.75 11.74 21.71
C LEU A 48 -10.09 11.98 21.00
N CYS A 49 -10.08 11.86 19.65
CA CYS A 49 -11.28 11.79 18.83
C CYS A 49 -11.22 10.52 17.99
N ILE A 50 -12.27 9.70 18.06
CA ILE A 50 -12.31 8.41 17.37
C ILE A 50 -12.95 8.49 15.98
N PHE A 51 -13.52 9.63 15.63
CA PHE A 51 -14.20 9.82 14.35
C PHE A 51 -13.21 9.97 13.18
N GLY A 52 -13.74 9.75 11.97
CA GLY A 52 -12.99 9.81 10.73
C GLY A 52 -12.38 11.18 10.47
N ASP A 53 -11.14 11.15 10.03
CA ASP A 53 -10.37 12.31 9.59
C ASP A 53 -9.19 11.78 8.75
N HIS A 54 -8.60 12.62 7.92
CA HIS A 54 -7.47 12.25 7.08
C HIS A 54 -6.11 12.72 7.65
N GLN A 55 -6.04 13.16 8.90
CA GLN A 55 -4.79 13.66 9.50
C GLN A 55 -3.68 12.63 9.50
N ASP A 56 -4.00 11.38 9.85
CA ASP A 56 -3.05 10.27 9.91
C ASP A 56 -2.50 9.91 8.53
N VAL A 57 -3.35 9.69 7.54
CA VAL A 57 -2.93 9.36 6.17
C VAL A 57 -2.21 10.53 5.49
N MET A 58 -2.66 11.78 5.72
CA MET A 58 -1.97 12.96 5.20
C MET A 58 -0.59 13.18 5.82
N ALA A 59 -0.38 12.79 7.07
CA ALA A 59 0.96 12.78 7.68
C ALA A 59 1.92 11.81 6.96
N CYS A 60 1.40 10.77 6.32
CA CYS A 60 2.16 9.76 5.60
C CYS A 60 2.39 10.07 4.10
N ARG A 61 1.81 11.15 3.56
CA ARG A 61 1.84 11.46 2.11
C ARG A 61 3.24 11.56 1.50
N GLN A 62 4.26 11.85 2.31
CA GLN A 62 5.65 12.00 1.86
C GLN A 62 6.45 10.71 1.91
N THR A 63 5.88 9.62 2.43
CA THR A 63 6.61 8.34 2.63
C THR A 63 6.92 7.61 1.33
N GLY A 64 6.22 7.95 0.24
CA GLY A 64 6.34 7.26 -1.04
C GLY A 64 5.32 6.13 -1.24
N PHE A 65 4.36 5.98 -0.33
CA PHE A 65 3.20 5.13 -0.57
C PHE A 65 2.21 5.80 -1.52
N ALA A 66 1.70 5.09 -2.50
CA ALA A 66 0.52 5.52 -3.24
C ALA A 66 -0.71 5.46 -2.32
N MET A 67 -1.65 6.37 -2.51
CA MET A 67 -2.80 6.52 -1.63
C MET A 67 -4.08 6.24 -2.42
N PHE A 68 -4.89 5.31 -1.93
CA PHE A 68 -6.16 4.90 -2.53
C PHE A 68 -7.27 5.03 -1.49
N CYS A 69 -8.34 5.76 -1.83
CA CYS A 69 -9.42 6.09 -0.91
C CYS A 69 -10.75 5.50 -1.40
N SER A 70 -11.50 4.88 -0.50
CA SER A 70 -12.88 4.45 -0.73
C SER A 70 -13.84 5.26 0.15
N GLY A 71 -15.00 5.65 -0.39
CA GLY A 71 -15.96 6.55 0.26
C GLY A 71 -17.12 5.85 0.96
N SER A 72 -17.29 4.54 0.78
CA SER A 72 -18.37 3.76 1.41
C SER A 72 -17.93 2.34 1.72
N VAL A 73 -18.71 1.61 2.54
CA VAL A 73 -18.42 0.21 2.88
C VAL A 73 -18.46 -0.68 1.64
N GLN A 74 -19.41 -0.43 0.72
CA GLN A 74 -19.47 -1.18 -0.53
C GLN A 74 -18.26 -0.90 -1.40
N GLU A 75 -17.84 0.36 -1.55
CA GLU A 75 -16.61 0.69 -2.29
C GLU A 75 -15.36 0.05 -1.65
N VAL A 76 -15.29 -0.06 -0.32
CA VAL A 76 -14.19 -0.77 0.33
C VAL A 76 -14.18 -2.24 -0.08
N MET A 77 -15.35 -2.89 -0.15
CA MET A 77 -15.47 -4.27 -0.62
C MET A 77 -15.03 -4.39 -2.09
N ASP A 78 -15.61 -3.58 -2.96
CA ASP A 78 -15.44 -3.69 -4.42
C ASP A 78 -14.04 -3.27 -4.88
N LEU A 79 -13.47 -2.25 -4.27
CA LEU A 79 -12.23 -1.62 -4.75
C LEU A 79 -10.97 -2.05 -4.00
N SER A 80 -11.09 -2.78 -2.87
CA SER A 80 -9.89 -3.18 -2.11
C SER A 80 -8.91 -4.05 -2.91
N ALA A 81 -9.37 -4.79 -3.90
CA ALA A 81 -8.49 -5.58 -4.76
C ALA A 81 -7.57 -4.71 -5.64
N VAL A 82 -7.98 -3.48 -6.00
CA VAL A 82 -7.21 -2.57 -6.85
C VAL A 82 -5.82 -2.25 -6.29
N PRO A 83 -5.68 -1.76 -5.03
CA PRO A 83 -4.36 -1.50 -4.46
C PRO A 83 -3.50 -2.76 -4.31
N TYR A 84 -4.10 -3.96 -4.08
CA TYR A 84 -3.35 -5.21 -4.02
C TYR A 84 -2.79 -5.62 -5.39
N LEU A 85 -3.59 -5.56 -6.44
CA LEU A 85 -3.13 -5.82 -7.81
C LEU A 85 -2.09 -4.79 -8.25
N SER A 86 -2.37 -3.52 -7.97
CA SER A 86 -1.50 -2.41 -8.37
C SER A 86 -0.12 -2.47 -7.69
N THR A 87 -0.05 -2.79 -6.40
CA THR A 87 1.24 -2.92 -5.70
C THR A 87 2.07 -4.09 -6.24
N LEU A 88 1.44 -5.22 -6.57
CA LEU A 88 2.12 -6.37 -7.16
C LEU A 88 2.68 -6.05 -8.56
N GLU A 89 1.92 -5.34 -9.38
CA GLU A 89 2.32 -4.96 -10.73
C GLU A 89 3.38 -3.86 -10.72
N SER A 90 3.18 -2.78 -9.95
CA SER A 90 4.09 -1.63 -9.91
C SER A 90 5.31 -1.79 -9.02
N SER A 91 5.26 -2.66 -8.00
CA SER A 91 6.20 -2.72 -6.86
C SER A 91 6.15 -1.51 -5.92
N VAL A 92 5.25 -0.56 -6.13
CA VAL A 92 5.05 0.59 -5.22
C VAL A 92 4.07 0.19 -4.13
N PRO A 93 4.34 0.45 -2.85
CA PRO A 93 3.41 0.16 -1.77
C PRO A 93 2.22 1.12 -1.76
N PHE A 94 1.09 0.66 -1.24
CA PHE A 94 -0.15 1.42 -1.17
C PHE A 94 -0.66 1.60 0.26
N ILE A 95 -1.23 2.78 0.54
CA ILE A 95 -2.20 2.98 1.62
C ILE A 95 -3.58 2.85 0.99
N ASN A 96 -4.35 1.85 1.40
CA ASN A 96 -5.77 1.70 1.12
C ASN A 96 -6.54 2.23 2.33
N PHE A 97 -7.23 3.35 2.22
CA PHE A 97 -7.86 3.97 3.37
C PHE A 97 -9.33 4.35 3.13
N PHE A 98 -10.04 4.41 4.21
CA PHE A 98 -11.47 4.76 4.26
C PHE A 98 -11.77 5.43 5.60
N ASP A 99 -12.95 5.99 5.75
CA ASP A 99 -13.36 6.62 7.00
C ASP A 99 -13.27 5.66 8.18
N GLY A 100 -12.53 6.06 9.17
CA GLY A 100 -12.46 5.34 10.43
C GLY A 100 -13.67 5.66 11.29
N PHE A 101 -14.28 4.73 11.94
CA PHE A 101 -15.47 4.74 12.74
C PHE A 101 -16.77 4.48 11.95
N ARG A 102 -17.23 5.35 11.06
CA ARG A 102 -18.50 5.11 10.34
C ARG A 102 -18.35 3.95 9.35
N THR A 103 -17.38 4.00 8.47
CA THR A 103 -17.15 2.90 7.52
C THR A 103 -16.62 1.65 8.22
N SER A 104 -15.74 1.79 9.21
CA SER A 104 -15.07 0.64 9.84
C SER A 104 -15.84 -0.04 10.98
N HIS A 105 -16.87 0.59 11.57
CA HIS A 105 -17.52 0.10 12.79
C HIS A 105 -19.05 0.08 12.72
N GLU A 106 -19.68 0.70 11.74
CA GLU A 106 -21.13 0.61 11.56
C GLU A 106 -21.49 -0.68 10.81
N TYR A 107 -22.66 -1.23 11.13
CA TYR A 107 -23.19 -2.40 10.44
C TYR A 107 -23.82 -1.98 9.11
N HIS A 108 -23.28 -2.52 8.03
CA HIS A 108 -23.78 -2.30 6.69
C HIS A 108 -24.03 -3.63 5.98
N LYS A 109 -25.07 -3.66 5.15
CA LYS A 109 -25.25 -4.74 4.19
C LYS A 109 -24.43 -4.42 2.95
N VAL A 110 -23.58 -5.36 2.52
CA VAL A 110 -22.79 -5.25 1.30
C VAL A 110 -23.03 -6.44 0.39
N GLU A 111 -22.82 -6.25 -0.90
CA GLU A 111 -22.71 -7.33 -1.87
C GLU A 111 -21.28 -7.82 -1.86
N GLU A 112 -21.07 -9.11 -1.68
CA GLU A 112 -19.74 -9.71 -1.62
C GLU A 112 -19.25 -10.01 -3.03
N MET A 113 -17.98 -9.67 -3.29
CA MET A 113 -17.31 -9.99 -4.55
C MET A 113 -16.88 -11.46 -4.56
N ASP A 114 -17.09 -12.17 -5.67
CA ASP A 114 -16.62 -13.54 -5.78
C ASP A 114 -15.08 -13.56 -5.95
N MET A 115 -14.43 -14.35 -5.12
CA MET A 115 -12.98 -14.54 -5.20
C MET A 115 -12.54 -15.22 -6.49
N GLU A 116 -13.42 -15.98 -7.14
CA GLU A 116 -13.12 -16.61 -8.44
C GLU A 116 -13.03 -15.57 -9.58
N ASP A 117 -13.67 -14.41 -9.44
CA ASP A 117 -13.54 -13.29 -10.39
C ASP A 117 -12.23 -12.53 -10.20
N ILE A 118 -11.72 -12.44 -8.96
CA ILE A 118 -10.47 -11.72 -8.66
C ILE A 118 -9.24 -12.57 -8.97
N ARG A 119 -9.29 -13.87 -8.71
CA ARG A 119 -8.14 -14.78 -8.85
C ARG A 119 -7.46 -14.74 -10.21
N PRO A 120 -8.18 -14.69 -11.35
CA PRO A 120 -7.58 -14.61 -12.68
C PRO A 120 -6.83 -13.30 -12.94
N LEU A 121 -7.13 -12.22 -12.20
CA LEU A 121 -6.49 -10.92 -12.35
C LEU A 121 -5.07 -10.90 -11.78
N VAL A 122 -4.73 -11.84 -10.90
CA VAL A 122 -3.40 -11.93 -10.30
C VAL A 122 -2.44 -12.59 -11.28
N ASN A 123 -1.48 -11.82 -11.79
CA ASN A 123 -0.41 -12.36 -12.62
C ASN A 123 0.70 -13.00 -11.74
N PRO A 124 0.94 -14.32 -11.83
CA PRO A 124 1.96 -15.00 -11.03
C PRO A 124 3.38 -14.45 -11.23
N GLU A 125 3.68 -13.87 -12.39
CA GLU A 125 5.00 -13.29 -12.68
C GLU A 125 5.32 -12.07 -11.82
N TRP A 126 4.30 -11.32 -11.36
CA TRP A 126 4.51 -10.21 -10.42
C TRP A 126 5.01 -10.73 -9.07
N ILE A 127 4.40 -11.82 -8.58
CA ILE A 127 4.79 -12.46 -7.31
C ILE A 127 6.19 -13.08 -7.46
N LYS A 128 6.44 -13.75 -8.59
CA LYS A 128 7.75 -14.32 -8.88
C LYS A 128 8.84 -13.24 -8.91
N ARG A 129 8.64 -12.15 -9.64
CA ARG A 129 9.55 -11.00 -9.70
C ARG A 129 9.86 -10.44 -8.30
N PHE A 130 8.86 -10.31 -7.44
CA PHE A 130 9.05 -9.88 -6.05
C PHE A 130 9.92 -10.87 -5.28
N ARG A 131 9.63 -12.16 -5.35
CA ARG A 131 10.37 -13.22 -4.64
C ARG A 131 11.78 -13.40 -5.17
N ASP A 132 12.00 -13.21 -6.46
CA ASP A 132 13.35 -13.26 -7.05
C ASP A 132 14.27 -12.16 -6.52
N ARG A 133 13.69 -11.07 -6.00
CA ARG A 133 14.42 -9.98 -5.33
C ARG A 133 14.56 -10.19 -3.82
N ALA A 134 14.02 -11.26 -3.27
CA ALA A 134 14.09 -11.51 -1.84
C ALA A 134 15.54 -11.72 -1.36
N MET A 135 15.82 -11.24 -0.16
CA MET A 135 17.09 -11.54 0.51
C MET A 135 17.14 -13.02 0.87
N SER A 136 18.16 -13.70 0.40
CA SER A 136 18.37 -15.13 0.62
C SER A 136 19.85 -15.41 0.92
N PRO A 137 20.16 -16.33 1.84
CA PRO A 137 21.54 -16.78 2.07
C PRO A 137 22.21 -17.35 0.83
N GLU A 138 21.43 -17.95 -0.09
CA GLU A 138 21.92 -18.52 -1.35
C GLU A 138 22.26 -17.46 -2.40
N ARG A 139 21.63 -16.28 -2.25
CA ARG A 139 21.84 -15.12 -3.12
C ARG A 139 21.99 -13.88 -2.23
N PRO A 140 23.16 -13.75 -1.55
CA PRO A 140 23.37 -12.61 -0.65
C PRO A 140 23.36 -11.31 -1.43
N ASP A 141 22.62 -10.34 -0.95
CA ASP A 141 22.51 -9.00 -1.49
C ASP A 141 22.54 -7.97 -0.35
N THR A 142 23.03 -6.79 -0.65
CA THR A 142 23.10 -5.69 0.32
C THR A 142 22.16 -4.57 -0.12
N ARG A 143 21.16 -4.30 0.70
CA ARG A 143 20.17 -3.24 0.44
C ARG A 143 19.98 -2.35 1.65
N GLY A 144 19.65 -1.08 1.36
CA GLY A 144 19.30 -0.12 2.37
C GLY A 144 20.44 0.25 3.31
N THR A 145 21.67 0.22 2.80
CA THR A 145 22.88 0.68 3.47
C THR A 145 23.09 2.18 3.27
N ALA A 146 24.14 2.73 3.90
CA ALA A 146 24.54 4.11 3.70
C ALA A 146 25.13 4.31 2.29
N GLU A 147 24.72 5.39 1.65
CA GLU A 147 25.20 5.81 0.34
C GLU A 147 25.77 7.24 0.45
N ASN A 148 26.67 7.59 -0.46
CA ASN A 148 27.08 8.98 -0.60
C ASN A 148 25.97 9.81 -1.31
N PRO A 149 26.01 11.14 -1.24
CA PRO A 149 24.93 11.97 -1.79
C PRO A 149 24.64 11.76 -3.27
N GLU A 150 25.67 11.56 -4.09
CA GLU A 150 25.54 11.40 -5.54
C GLU A 150 24.87 10.07 -5.88
N THR A 151 25.28 8.98 -5.24
CA THR A 151 24.71 7.65 -5.41
C THR A 151 23.28 7.61 -4.91
N PHE A 152 23.01 8.20 -3.74
CA PHE A 152 21.67 8.30 -3.16
C PHE A 152 20.71 9.05 -4.09
N PHE A 153 21.14 10.20 -4.63
CA PHE A 153 20.33 10.97 -5.57
C PHE A 153 19.99 10.17 -6.83
N THR A 154 20.99 9.53 -7.43
CA THR A 154 20.81 8.71 -8.64
C THR A 154 19.83 7.56 -8.42
N HIS A 155 19.94 6.85 -7.31
CA HIS A 155 19.03 5.77 -6.97
C HIS A 155 17.62 6.29 -6.68
N ARG A 156 17.50 7.45 -6.03
CA ARG A 156 16.22 8.09 -5.78
C ARG A 156 15.51 8.50 -7.07
N GLU A 157 16.22 9.07 -8.03
CA GLU A 157 15.69 9.42 -9.36
C GLU A 157 15.27 8.18 -10.17
N ALA A 158 16.01 7.09 -10.07
CA ALA A 158 15.71 5.85 -10.77
C ALA A 158 14.35 5.23 -10.36
N CYS A 159 13.78 5.63 -9.21
CA CYS A 159 12.46 5.18 -8.76
C CYS A 159 11.30 5.84 -9.53
N ASN A 160 11.50 7.01 -10.15
CA ASN A 160 10.42 7.83 -10.75
C ASN A 160 9.58 7.03 -11.76
N LYS A 161 10.20 6.21 -12.60
CA LYS A 161 9.51 5.39 -13.59
C LYS A 161 8.44 4.46 -13.01
N TYR A 162 8.60 4.01 -11.76
CA TYR A 162 7.61 3.17 -11.07
C TYR A 162 6.41 3.99 -10.64
N TYR A 163 6.63 5.20 -10.15
CA TYR A 163 5.58 6.13 -9.75
C TYR A 163 4.80 6.68 -10.94
N ASP A 164 5.50 7.00 -12.03
CA ASP A 164 4.89 7.49 -13.27
C ASP A 164 3.92 6.47 -13.90
N ALA A 165 4.17 5.18 -13.67
CA ALA A 165 3.31 4.11 -14.18
C ALA A 165 2.04 3.87 -13.34
N ILE A 166 1.96 4.36 -12.09
CA ILE A 166 0.86 4.06 -11.16
C ILE A 166 -0.51 4.47 -11.71
N PRO A 167 -0.72 5.67 -12.25
CA PRO A 167 -2.05 6.08 -12.71
C PRO A 167 -2.64 5.11 -13.74
N ALA A 168 -1.85 4.72 -14.74
CA ALA A 168 -2.29 3.79 -15.78
C ALA A 168 -2.55 2.37 -15.25
N ILE A 169 -1.74 1.91 -14.30
CA ILE A 169 -1.92 0.60 -13.64
C ILE A 169 -3.21 0.58 -12.82
N VAL A 170 -3.46 1.63 -12.03
CA VAL A 170 -4.67 1.73 -11.21
C VAL A 170 -5.91 1.83 -12.10
N GLU A 171 -5.88 2.66 -13.15
CA GLU A 171 -6.99 2.79 -14.12
C GLU A 171 -7.32 1.45 -14.79
N LYS A 172 -6.31 0.70 -15.19
CA LYS A 172 -6.46 -0.65 -15.74
C LYS A 172 -7.19 -1.57 -14.76
N HIS A 173 -6.74 -1.66 -13.51
CA HIS A 173 -7.34 -2.56 -12.52
C HIS A 173 -8.74 -2.12 -12.09
N LEU A 174 -9.02 -0.81 -12.03
CA LEU A 174 -10.37 -0.31 -11.86
C LEU A 174 -11.30 -0.78 -12.99
N ALA A 175 -10.85 -0.70 -14.23
CA ALA A 175 -11.63 -1.16 -15.39
C ALA A 175 -11.82 -2.69 -15.43
N GLU A 176 -10.89 -3.46 -14.89
CA GLU A 176 -10.97 -4.93 -14.79
C GLU A 176 -11.99 -5.36 -13.72
N ILE A 177 -12.00 -4.70 -12.57
CA ILE A 177 -12.90 -5.02 -11.45
C ILE A 177 -14.33 -4.52 -11.70
N SER A 178 -14.52 -3.47 -12.49
CA SER A 178 -15.84 -2.92 -12.82
C SER A 178 -16.63 -3.72 -13.87
N LYS A 179 -16.11 -4.85 -14.35
CA LYS A 179 -16.77 -5.72 -15.33
C LYS A 179 -17.59 -6.81 -14.67
#